data_ddff0049abe77a978a55f4d664399a08
#
_entry.id   ddff0049abe77a978a55f4d664399a08
#
_cell.length_a   1.000
_cell.length_b   1.000
_cell.length_c   1.000
_cell.angle_alpha   90.00
_cell.angle_beta   90.00
_cell.angle_gamma   90.00
#
_symmetry.space_group_name_H-M   'P 1'
#
loop_
_entity.id
_entity.type
_entity.pdbx_description
1 polymer ?
#
loop_
_entity_poly.entity_id
_entity_poly.type
_entity_poly.pdbx_seq_one_letter_code
_entity_poly.pdbx_strand_id
1 'polypeptide(L)'
;MLFRSPSITRLDKNTIAIAYAGGSSDGYIQTFDIGTSDNTGPAITFNSLNYDNNQLTVGLNEKAYDANSGNGDLEVGDFALSITNGVATIGSATPTSISRIGDHQYVLGFSLSGTPNGSEQLAVVPIANSIFDINGTASSTSQSNNTVNLFEKVLPTISSTALAADNSTITATFSEAVFKSRSASGTGFAGNGDLEVSDFVLSMSGGVATLGSATPTSISKSSNAYTLGINYIGLPNGSEVITVIPAQDAIYDNTGNIASTTQSNNTKTFNSEKIRIAKSLEFETGYAQFLSLLKRDADTYIAAFMYNSNDRNGDGYLSAFNISADGETLTEVNVNNSSRWQWESNDYAQGNWVQVDTNTFALAFWDYGNGGYINTFDISADGSTVSEKKQRFQFSASTSTWDGYYNSFIKLSSSIYVIA
;
A
#
# COMPACT_ATOMS: atom_id res chain seq x y z
N MET A 1 5.44 66.07 65.05
CA MET A 1 4.19 66.19 64.30
C MET A 1 3.22 65.19 64.92
N LEU A 2 2.18 65.69 65.63
CA LEU A 2 1.15 64.79 66.17
C LEU A 2 0.15 64.49 65.09
N PHE A 3 0.15 63.24 64.61
CA PHE A 3 -0.93 62.74 63.76
C PHE A 3 -2.22 62.70 64.55
N ARG A 4 -3.22 63.56 64.25
CA ARG A 4 -4.55 63.51 64.87
C ARG A 4 -5.31 62.32 64.29
N SER A 5 -5.42 61.26 65.05
CA SER A 5 -6.28 60.04 64.84
C SER A 5 -6.31 59.52 63.40
N PRO A 6 -5.27 58.89 62.87
CA PRO A 6 -5.35 58.19 61.62
C PRO A 6 -6.37 57.04 61.69
N SER A 7 -7.15 56.88 60.66
CA SER A 7 -8.03 55.72 60.50
C SER A 7 -7.35 54.73 59.57
N ILE A 8 -7.24 53.48 59.93
CA ILE A 8 -6.69 52.40 59.13
C ILE A 8 -7.80 51.39 58.91
N THR A 9 -8.02 51.02 57.66
CA THR A 9 -8.93 49.92 57.29
C THR A 9 -8.24 48.97 56.34
N ARG A 10 -8.56 47.68 56.43
CA ARG A 10 -8.11 46.68 55.55
C ARG A 10 -9.10 46.63 54.39
N LEU A 11 -8.63 46.75 53.13
CA LEU A 11 -9.43 46.65 51.91
C LEU A 11 -9.58 45.21 51.47
N ASP A 12 -8.47 44.45 51.53
CA ASP A 12 -8.43 43.04 51.22
C ASP A 12 -7.32 42.37 52.06
N LYS A 13 -6.97 41.09 51.74
CA LYS A 13 -5.95 40.36 52.53
C LYS A 13 -4.56 41.02 52.49
N ASN A 14 -4.26 41.80 51.42
CA ASN A 14 -2.93 42.35 51.16
C ASN A 14 -2.88 43.88 51.14
N THR A 15 -4.04 44.58 51.17
CA THR A 15 -4.10 46.04 51.03
C THR A 15 -4.72 46.68 52.27
N ILE A 16 -4.07 47.70 52.82
CA ILE A 16 -4.63 48.60 53.83
C ILE A 16 -4.77 50.00 53.22
N ALA A 17 -5.77 50.72 53.71
CA ALA A 17 -5.88 52.14 53.49
C ALA A 17 -5.72 52.89 54.76
N ILE A 18 -4.93 53.92 54.72
CA ILE A 18 -4.73 54.83 55.87
C ILE A 18 -5.25 56.20 55.49
N ALA A 19 -6.21 56.73 56.24
CA ALA A 19 -6.69 58.10 56.12
C ALA A 19 -6.05 58.92 57.26
N TYR A 20 -5.44 60.06 56.95
CA TYR A 20 -4.83 60.95 57.87
C TYR A 20 -4.94 62.41 57.44
N ALA A 21 -4.81 63.33 58.46
CA ALA A 21 -4.76 64.73 58.15
C ALA A 21 -3.30 65.19 58.05
N GLY A 22 -3.00 65.91 56.94
CA GLY A 22 -1.70 66.58 56.75
C GLY A 22 -1.55 67.82 57.54
N GLY A 23 -0.38 68.43 57.45
CA GLY A 23 0.00 69.63 58.27
C GLY A 23 -0.80 70.89 58.01
N SER A 24 -1.56 70.97 56.88
CA SER A 24 -2.40 72.08 56.47
C SER A 24 -3.92 71.81 56.60
N SER A 25 -4.29 70.82 57.40
CA SER A 25 -5.66 70.34 57.61
C SER A 25 -6.28 69.63 56.37
N ASP A 26 -5.48 69.31 55.41
CA ASP A 26 -5.92 68.50 54.22
C ASP A 26 -6.00 67.02 54.64
N GLY A 27 -7.05 66.33 54.17
CA GLY A 27 -7.23 64.89 54.33
C GLY A 27 -6.53 64.11 53.26
N TYR A 28 -5.81 63.09 53.61
CA TYR A 28 -5.11 62.15 52.72
C TYR A 28 -5.63 60.72 52.89
N ILE A 29 -5.70 59.99 51.86
CA ILE A 29 -5.88 58.50 51.83
C ILE A 29 -4.70 57.97 51.11
N GLN A 30 -3.99 57.04 51.69
CA GLN A 30 -2.96 56.25 51.02
C GLN A 30 -3.28 54.76 51.15
N THR A 31 -3.08 54.03 50.13
CA THR A 31 -3.16 52.58 50.13
C THR A 31 -1.75 52.01 50.23
N PHE A 32 -1.60 50.99 51.05
CA PHE A 32 -0.35 50.27 51.24
C PHE A 32 -0.65 48.83 50.93
N ASP A 33 0.15 48.24 50.04
CA ASP A 33 0.20 46.79 49.87
C ASP A 33 0.99 46.21 51.08
N ILE A 34 0.31 45.43 51.89
CA ILE A 34 0.89 44.65 52.97
C ILE A 34 1.22 43.24 52.59
N GLY A 35 1.49 43.03 51.31
CA GLY A 35 1.72 41.74 50.69
C GLY A 35 2.41 40.77 51.63
N THR A 36 1.90 39.57 51.72
CA THR A 36 2.72 38.46 52.21
C THR A 36 3.93 38.43 51.28
N SER A 37 5.14 38.54 51.86
CA SER A 37 6.34 38.38 51.04
C SER A 37 6.22 37.10 50.26
N ASP A 38 5.96 37.22 48.94
CA ASP A 38 6.04 36.08 48.07
C ASP A 38 7.53 35.68 48.00
N ASN A 39 7.82 34.54 48.55
CA ASN A 39 9.17 33.98 48.57
C ASN A 39 9.34 32.89 47.53
N THR A 40 8.34 32.77 46.59
CA THR A 40 8.36 31.78 45.52
C THR A 40 8.53 32.50 44.21
N GLY A 41 9.61 32.27 43.51
CA GLY A 41 9.81 32.83 42.17
C GLY A 41 8.98 32.10 41.10
N PRO A 42 8.90 32.68 39.90
CA PRO A 42 8.15 32.12 38.80
C PRO A 42 8.51 30.66 38.50
N ALA A 43 7.51 29.82 38.33
CA ALA A 43 7.69 28.39 38.07
C ALA A 43 6.94 27.99 36.80
N ILE A 44 7.51 27.07 36.04
CA ILE A 44 6.87 26.51 34.86
C ILE A 44 5.69 25.61 35.25
N THR A 45 4.51 25.96 34.80
CA THR A 45 3.26 25.21 35.11
C THR A 45 2.86 24.29 34.02
N PHE A 46 3.18 24.60 32.77
CA PHE A 46 2.98 23.73 31.60
C PHE A 46 3.96 24.09 30.48
N ASN A 47 4.15 23.13 29.59
CA ASN A 47 4.76 23.35 28.30
C ASN A 47 3.97 22.61 27.20
N SER A 48 4.06 23.06 25.96
CA SER A 48 3.41 22.45 24.81
C SER A 48 4.26 22.67 23.57
N LEU A 49 4.50 21.60 22.84
CA LEU A 49 5.31 21.60 21.63
C LEU A 49 4.40 21.69 20.39
N ASN A 50 4.83 22.44 19.38
CA ASN A 50 4.17 22.38 18.06
C ASN A 50 4.60 21.10 17.32
N TYR A 51 3.75 20.65 16.37
CA TYR A 51 4.00 19.41 15.63
C TYR A 51 5.33 19.41 14.86
N ASP A 52 5.81 20.56 14.40
CA ASP A 52 7.05 20.68 13.62
C ASP A 52 8.32 20.61 14.47
N ASN A 53 8.20 20.48 15.80
CA ASN A 53 9.33 20.42 16.73
C ASN A 53 10.26 21.63 16.63
N ASN A 54 9.74 22.83 16.45
CA ASN A 54 10.54 24.04 16.34
C ASN A 54 10.07 25.21 17.23
N GLN A 55 8.94 25.03 17.95
CA GLN A 55 8.40 26.01 18.88
C GLN A 55 7.88 25.33 20.15
N LEU A 56 8.31 25.82 21.30
CA LEU A 56 7.88 25.36 22.62
C LEU A 56 7.11 26.51 23.29
N THR A 57 5.84 26.29 23.57
CA THR A 57 5.07 27.20 24.46
C THR A 57 5.34 26.83 25.89
N VAL A 58 5.68 27.83 26.69
CA VAL A 58 5.96 27.71 28.15
C VAL A 58 5.01 28.64 28.90
N GLY A 59 4.33 28.10 29.90
CA GLY A 59 3.52 28.89 30.83
C GLY A 59 4.12 28.93 32.22
N LEU A 60 4.13 30.11 32.82
CA LEU A 60 4.55 30.33 34.20
C LEU A 60 3.33 30.49 35.11
N ASN A 61 3.51 30.27 36.42
CA ASN A 61 2.43 30.46 37.40
C ASN A 61 2.07 31.93 37.59
N GLU A 62 2.98 32.87 37.25
CA GLU A 62 2.84 34.30 37.44
C GLU A 62 3.59 35.09 36.37
N LYS A 63 3.40 36.41 36.37
CA LYS A 63 4.13 37.33 35.51
C LYS A 63 5.60 37.38 35.92
N ALA A 64 6.48 37.24 34.96
CA ALA A 64 7.92 37.19 35.16
C ALA A 64 8.61 38.37 34.48
N TYR A 65 9.79 38.69 34.99
CA TYR A 65 10.62 39.81 34.61
C TYR A 65 12.08 39.37 34.49
N ASP A 66 12.83 39.99 33.61
CA ASP A 66 14.28 39.79 33.41
C ASP A 66 15.13 40.42 34.56
N ALA A 67 14.62 41.44 35.24
CA ALA A 67 15.32 42.09 36.30
C ALA A 67 14.66 41.87 37.67
N ASN A 68 15.50 41.75 38.73
CA ASN A 68 15.05 41.59 40.13
C ASN A 68 14.31 42.81 40.69
N SER A 69 14.21 43.89 39.95
CA SER A 69 13.44 45.10 40.27
C SER A 69 11.98 45.01 39.78
N GLY A 70 11.53 43.86 39.24
CA GLY A 70 10.17 43.64 38.73
C GLY A 70 9.91 44.36 37.43
N ASN A 71 10.90 44.52 36.56
CA ASN A 71 10.79 45.13 35.25
C ASN A 71 11.62 44.38 34.21
N GLY A 72 11.46 44.76 32.92
CA GLY A 72 12.09 44.06 31.81
C GLY A 72 11.25 42.90 31.27
N ASP A 73 11.27 42.70 29.98
CA ASP A 73 10.67 41.52 29.31
C ASP A 73 11.72 40.40 29.25
N LEU A 74 11.25 39.16 29.34
CA LEU A 74 12.14 37.99 29.22
C LEU A 74 12.79 37.91 27.85
N GLU A 75 14.05 37.52 27.82
CA GLU A 75 14.88 37.36 26.63
C GLU A 75 15.22 35.87 26.37
N VAL A 76 15.77 35.54 25.20
CA VAL A 76 16.19 34.18 24.88
C VAL A 76 17.24 33.63 25.84
N GLY A 77 18.07 34.54 26.42
CA GLY A 77 19.11 34.21 27.38
C GLY A 77 18.60 33.77 28.76
N ASP A 78 17.30 33.93 29.07
CA ASP A 78 16.69 33.55 30.34
C ASP A 78 16.33 32.07 30.43
N PHE A 79 16.34 31.38 29.33
CA PHE A 79 15.99 29.97 29.24
C PHE A 79 17.13 29.14 28.65
N ALA A 80 17.29 27.95 29.22
CA ALA A 80 18.14 26.91 28.64
C ALA A 80 17.31 25.71 28.21
N LEU A 81 17.61 25.21 27.01
CA LEU A 81 16.99 24.03 26.39
C LEU A 81 17.99 22.87 26.41
N SER A 82 17.51 21.67 26.63
CA SER A 82 18.30 20.45 26.48
C SER A 82 17.44 19.31 25.98
N ILE A 83 18.07 18.33 25.32
CA ILE A 83 17.42 17.11 24.90
C ILE A 83 18.14 15.91 25.49
N THR A 84 17.37 14.96 25.95
CA THR A 84 17.83 13.65 26.38
C THR A 84 17.15 12.55 25.62
N ASN A 85 17.77 11.39 25.53
CA ASN A 85 17.29 10.22 24.80
C ASN A 85 17.18 10.46 23.27
N GLY A 86 16.74 9.43 22.52
CA GLY A 86 16.54 9.50 21.08
C GLY A 86 17.82 9.71 20.27
N VAL A 87 17.66 10.22 19.06
CA VAL A 87 18.74 10.42 18.07
C VAL A 87 18.93 11.89 17.67
N ALA A 88 17.88 12.71 17.80
CA ALA A 88 17.97 14.13 17.54
C ALA A 88 18.58 14.88 18.73
N THR A 89 19.28 15.96 18.46
CA THR A 89 19.91 16.81 19.46
C THR A 89 19.47 18.26 19.30
N ILE A 90 19.55 19.06 20.39
CA ILE A 90 19.28 20.48 20.30
C ILE A 90 20.41 21.19 19.53
N GLY A 91 20.03 22.09 18.60
CA GLY A 91 21.01 22.86 17.83
C GLY A 91 21.71 23.95 18.66
N SER A 92 21.02 24.51 19.67
CA SER A 92 21.53 25.46 20.62
C SER A 92 20.79 25.30 21.93
N ALA A 93 21.54 25.35 23.04
CA ALA A 93 20.94 25.39 24.39
C ALA A 93 20.15 26.68 24.65
N THR A 94 20.48 27.79 23.98
CA THR A 94 19.74 29.04 24.08
C THR A 94 18.64 29.01 22.97
N PRO A 95 17.37 29.34 23.29
CA PRO A 95 16.31 29.49 22.28
C PRO A 95 16.73 30.46 21.18
N THR A 96 16.29 30.20 19.95
CA THR A 96 16.58 31.06 18.81
C THR A 96 15.67 32.28 18.71
N SER A 97 14.53 32.23 19.37
CA SER A 97 13.59 33.35 19.49
C SER A 97 12.72 33.19 20.73
N ILE A 98 12.17 34.32 21.22
CA ILE A 98 11.16 34.37 22.25
C ILE A 98 10.05 35.33 21.83
N SER A 99 8.81 34.98 22.07
CA SER A 99 7.67 35.89 21.93
C SER A 99 6.69 35.67 23.08
N ARG A 100 6.22 36.77 23.66
CA ARG A 100 5.20 36.75 24.69
C ARG A 100 3.81 36.68 24.04
N ILE A 101 3.01 35.69 24.41
CA ILE A 101 1.64 35.49 23.87
C ILE A 101 0.54 35.69 24.92
N GLY A 102 0.90 35.93 26.17
CA GLY A 102 0.02 36.18 27.28
C GLY A 102 0.77 36.81 28.45
N ASP A 103 0.10 37.09 29.57
CA ASP A 103 0.72 37.75 30.72
C ASP A 103 1.88 36.94 31.33
N HIS A 104 1.83 35.62 31.22
CA HIS A 104 2.82 34.68 31.74
C HIS A 104 3.03 33.49 30.78
N GLN A 105 2.85 33.69 29.46
CA GLN A 105 3.04 32.66 28.45
C GLN A 105 4.00 33.13 27.36
N TYR A 106 4.93 32.28 27.00
CA TYR A 106 5.99 32.55 26.04
C TYR A 106 6.12 31.43 25.03
N VAL A 107 6.42 31.76 23.77
CA VAL A 107 6.80 30.80 22.73
C VAL A 107 8.29 30.95 22.49
N LEU A 108 9.02 29.86 22.72
CA LEU A 108 10.46 29.73 22.50
C LEU A 108 10.71 29.01 21.19
N GLY A 109 11.42 29.62 20.24
CA GLY A 109 11.90 28.98 19.03
C GLY A 109 13.17 28.19 19.27
N PHE A 110 13.33 27.07 18.59
CA PHE A 110 14.56 26.27 18.63
C PHE A 110 14.76 25.49 17.33
N SER A 111 15.94 24.92 17.13
CA SER A 111 16.28 24.04 16.02
C SER A 111 16.85 22.72 16.52
N LEU A 112 16.67 21.69 15.70
CA LEU A 112 17.18 20.34 15.94
C LEU A 112 18.29 19.99 14.94
N SER A 113 19.18 19.12 15.35
CA SER A 113 20.09 18.38 14.49
C SER A 113 19.72 16.90 14.51
N GLY A 114 19.52 16.29 13.35
CA GLY A 114 18.98 14.94 13.20
C GLY A 114 17.46 14.91 13.14
N THR A 115 16.90 13.74 12.79
CA THR A 115 15.44 13.50 12.68
C THR A 115 14.96 12.87 13.98
N PRO A 116 14.01 13.49 14.70
CA PRO A 116 13.46 12.92 15.92
C PRO A 116 12.75 11.58 15.67
N ASN A 117 12.98 10.62 16.57
CA ASN A 117 12.31 9.32 16.53
C ASN A 117 11.21 9.15 17.59
N GLY A 118 10.84 10.26 18.29
CA GLY A 118 9.80 10.27 19.34
C GLY A 118 10.27 9.80 20.72
N SER A 119 11.51 9.38 20.86
CA SER A 119 12.09 9.02 22.16
C SER A 119 12.77 10.19 22.84
N GLU A 120 13.00 11.29 22.12
CA GLU A 120 13.62 12.49 22.62
C GLU A 120 12.72 13.20 23.63
N GLN A 121 13.31 13.65 24.73
CA GLN A 121 12.67 14.48 25.70
C GLN A 121 13.36 15.85 25.75
N LEU A 122 12.63 16.88 25.30
CA LEU A 122 13.02 18.28 25.37
C LEU A 122 12.73 18.79 26.79
N ALA A 123 13.72 19.43 27.42
CA ALA A 123 13.56 20.13 28.66
C ALA A 123 13.87 21.61 28.49
N VAL A 124 13.11 22.47 29.18
CA VAL A 124 13.34 23.90 29.31
C VAL A 124 13.53 24.26 30.80
N VAL A 125 14.56 25.02 31.11
CA VAL A 125 14.81 25.50 32.48
C VAL A 125 15.15 26.99 32.47
N PRO A 126 14.72 27.75 33.48
CA PRO A 126 15.22 29.11 33.75
C PRO A 126 16.74 29.09 33.98
N ILE A 127 17.44 30.03 33.41
CA ILE A 127 18.84 30.30 33.79
C ILE A 127 18.86 30.88 35.22
N ALA A 128 19.87 30.54 35.99
CA ALA A 128 20.00 30.98 37.37
C ALA A 128 20.03 32.52 37.45
N ASN A 129 19.17 33.11 38.28
CA ASN A 129 19.06 34.55 38.49
C ASN A 129 18.79 35.38 37.22
N SER A 130 17.99 34.83 36.28
CA SER A 130 17.60 35.56 35.07
C SER A 130 16.10 35.82 34.96
N ILE A 131 15.27 35.09 35.72
CA ILE A 131 13.81 35.26 35.73
C ILE A 131 13.34 35.54 37.13
N PHE A 132 12.61 36.62 37.34
CA PHE A 132 12.17 37.09 38.65
C PHE A 132 10.67 37.38 38.68
N ASP A 133 10.07 37.30 39.87
CA ASP A 133 8.75 37.84 40.16
C ASP A 133 8.81 39.37 40.30
N ILE A 134 7.65 40.00 40.59
CA ILE A 134 7.55 41.44 40.87
C ILE A 134 8.30 41.85 42.14
N ASN A 135 8.55 40.93 43.07
CA ASN A 135 9.23 41.17 44.35
C ASN A 135 10.74 40.91 44.25
N GLY A 136 11.25 40.49 43.09
CA GLY A 136 12.65 40.17 42.88
C GLY A 136 13.06 38.79 43.34
N THR A 137 12.09 37.87 43.53
CA THR A 137 12.40 36.48 43.86
C THR A 137 12.71 35.71 42.58
N ALA A 138 13.87 35.09 42.53
CA ALA A 138 14.32 34.37 41.33
C ALA A 138 13.60 33.04 41.14
N SER A 139 13.34 32.71 39.87
CA SER A 139 12.87 31.39 39.45
C SER A 139 13.90 30.30 39.78
N SER A 140 13.43 29.16 40.25
CA SER A 140 14.28 27.99 40.47
C SER A 140 14.74 27.39 39.14
N THR A 141 15.99 26.94 39.08
CA THR A 141 16.48 26.13 37.97
C THR A 141 15.95 24.68 37.98
N SER A 142 15.38 24.25 39.13
CA SER A 142 14.72 22.94 39.26
C SER A 142 13.22 23.12 39.04
N GLN A 143 12.71 22.58 37.95
CA GLN A 143 11.32 22.68 37.52
C GLN A 143 10.69 21.28 37.41
N SER A 144 9.36 21.17 37.57
CA SER A 144 8.64 19.90 37.54
C SER A 144 7.80 19.68 36.27
N ASN A 145 7.39 20.74 35.60
CA ASN A 145 6.51 20.68 34.38
C ASN A 145 7.22 21.24 33.16
N ASN A 146 8.48 20.93 33.02
CA ASN A 146 9.39 21.57 32.08
C ASN A 146 9.90 20.64 30.97
N THR A 147 9.31 19.44 30.82
CA THR A 147 9.72 18.47 29.82
C THR A 147 8.57 18.08 28.91
N VAL A 148 8.87 17.80 27.65
CA VAL A 148 7.92 17.29 26.63
C VAL A 148 8.66 16.40 25.65
N ASN A 149 8.00 15.34 25.19
CA ASN A 149 8.57 14.48 24.13
C ASN A 149 8.43 15.15 22.76
N LEU A 150 9.47 15.02 21.93
CA LEU A 150 9.39 15.45 20.54
C LEU A 150 8.41 14.55 19.76
N PHE A 151 7.76 15.15 18.76
CA PHE A 151 7.03 14.37 17.78
C PHE A 151 8.02 13.60 16.89
N GLU A 152 7.75 12.34 16.66
CA GLU A 152 8.47 11.51 15.73
C GLU A 152 8.35 12.09 14.29
N LYS A 153 9.44 12.04 13.50
CA LYS A 153 9.55 12.59 12.14
C LYS A 153 10.24 11.64 11.16
N VAL A 154 10.46 10.39 11.55
CA VAL A 154 11.02 9.36 10.67
C VAL A 154 9.93 8.92 9.70
N LEU A 155 10.21 9.00 8.40
CA LEU A 155 9.22 8.63 7.38
C LEU A 155 9.11 7.10 7.26
N PRO A 156 7.92 6.55 7.06
CA PRO A 156 7.78 5.13 6.80
C PRO A 156 8.41 4.77 5.45
N THR A 157 9.17 3.69 5.44
CA THR A 157 9.90 3.21 4.25
C THR A 157 9.57 1.75 3.97
N ILE A 158 9.68 1.34 2.69
CA ILE A 158 9.67 -0.06 2.32
C ILE A 158 11.01 -0.67 2.72
N SER A 159 11.00 -1.54 3.73
CA SER A 159 12.19 -2.21 4.26
C SER A 159 12.61 -3.41 3.42
N SER A 160 11.64 -4.08 2.77
CA SER A 160 11.90 -5.21 1.86
C SER A 160 10.73 -5.46 0.93
N THR A 161 11.03 -6.15 -0.19
CA THR A 161 10.02 -6.70 -1.11
C THR A 161 10.29 -8.17 -1.38
N ALA A 162 9.21 -8.93 -1.64
CA ALA A 162 9.27 -10.32 -2.07
C ALA A 162 8.29 -10.56 -3.21
N LEU A 163 8.72 -11.24 -4.27
CA LEU A 163 7.90 -11.58 -5.42
C LEU A 163 7.47 -13.05 -5.33
N ALA A 164 6.21 -13.35 -5.64
CA ALA A 164 5.73 -14.72 -5.77
C ALA A 164 6.43 -15.46 -6.92
N ALA A 165 6.57 -16.78 -6.79
CA ALA A 165 7.28 -17.59 -7.79
C ALA A 165 6.61 -17.56 -9.17
N ASP A 166 5.29 -17.37 -9.22
CA ASP A 166 4.47 -17.24 -10.43
C ASP A 166 4.28 -15.79 -10.91
N ASN A 167 5.01 -14.84 -10.34
CA ASN A 167 4.93 -13.41 -10.62
C ASN A 167 3.54 -12.77 -10.37
N SER A 168 2.60 -13.49 -9.76
CA SER A 168 1.21 -13.02 -9.56
C SER A 168 1.07 -11.93 -8.52
N THR A 169 1.98 -11.89 -7.53
CA THR A 169 1.93 -10.93 -6.43
C THR A 169 3.32 -10.45 -6.01
N ILE A 170 3.38 -9.23 -5.50
CA ILE A 170 4.56 -8.68 -4.82
C ILE A 170 4.16 -8.25 -3.40
N THR A 171 4.95 -8.67 -2.42
CA THR A 171 4.78 -8.25 -1.02
C THR A 171 5.77 -7.13 -0.72
N ALA A 172 5.29 -5.98 -0.28
CA ALA A 172 6.08 -4.88 0.26
C ALA A 172 5.93 -4.83 1.79
N THR A 173 7.05 -4.87 2.51
CA THR A 173 7.07 -4.76 3.97
C THR A 173 7.57 -3.37 4.35
N PHE A 174 6.79 -2.65 5.15
CA PHE A 174 7.18 -1.33 5.67
C PHE A 174 8.03 -1.44 6.94
N SER A 175 8.80 -0.39 7.21
CA SER A 175 9.61 -0.25 8.43
C SER A 175 8.76 -0.24 9.70
N GLU A 176 7.49 0.16 9.57
CA GLU A 176 6.55 0.37 10.66
C GLU A 176 5.10 0.21 10.20
N ALA A 177 4.14 0.39 11.10
CA ALA A 177 2.72 0.38 10.79
C ALA A 177 2.33 1.60 9.94
N VAL A 178 1.59 1.36 8.85
CA VAL A 178 1.16 2.42 7.93
C VAL A 178 -0.34 2.43 7.73
N PHE A 179 -0.86 3.61 7.35
CA PHE A 179 -2.28 3.96 7.27
C PHE A 179 -2.57 4.79 6.01
N LYS A 180 -3.81 4.75 5.51
CA LYS A 180 -4.22 5.48 4.30
C LYS A 180 -4.48 6.98 4.50
N SER A 181 -4.62 7.41 5.75
CA SER A 181 -4.90 8.80 6.10
C SER A 181 -4.35 9.15 7.46
N ARG A 182 -4.36 10.43 7.79
CA ARG A 182 -4.07 10.92 9.13
C ARG A 182 -5.18 11.84 9.62
N SER A 183 -5.42 11.87 10.93
CA SER A 183 -6.34 12.78 11.59
C SER A 183 -5.62 13.59 12.67
N ALA A 184 -6.10 14.80 12.94
CA ALA A 184 -5.56 15.62 14.02
C ALA A 184 -5.74 14.90 15.37
N SER A 185 -4.68 14.88 16.18
CA SER A 185 -4.65 14.27 17.51
C SER A 185 -3.81 15.13 18.45
N GLY A 186 -4.47 15.86 19.36
CA GLY A 186 -3.80 16.85 20.19
C GLY A 186 -3.13 17.95 19.34
N THR A 187 -1.84 18.17 19.56
CA THR A 187 -1.01 19.09 18.76
C THR A 187 -0.32 18.42 17.57
N GLY A 188 -0.58 17.13 17.33
CA GLY A 188 0.00 16.32 16.26
C GLY A 188 -1.05 15.63 15.39
N PHE A 189 -0.67 14.47 14.86
CA PHE A 189 -1.53 13.63 14.03
C PHE A 189 -1.49 12.17 14.50
N ALA A 190 -2.48 11.39 14.06
CA ALA A 190 -2.52 9.93 14.20
C ALA A 190 -2.89 9.30 12.87
N GLY A 191 -2.25 8.17 12.54
CA GLY A 191 -2.58 7.37 11.36
C GLY A 191 -3.97 6.75 11.48
N ASN A 192 -4.70 6.65 10.35
CA ASN A 192 -6.05 6.14 10.33
C ASN A 192 -6.38 5.39 9.03
N GLY A 193 -7.11 4.28 9.18
CA GLY A 193 -7.63 3.46 8.08
C GLY A 193 -6.61 2.53 7.44
N ASP A 194 -7.11 1.41 6.89
CA ASP A 194 -6.28 0.44 6.18
C ASP A 194 -5.98 0.90 4.75
N LEU A 195 -4.82 0.52 4.23
CA LEU A 195 -4.41 0.83 2.86
C LEU A 195 -5.28 0.12 1.84
N GLU A 196 -5.46 0.76 0.70
CA GLU A 196 -6.19 0.29 -0.47
C GLU A 196 -5.24 0.14 -1.68
N VAL A 197 -5.70 -0.51 -2.74
CA VAL A 197 -4.89 -0.69 -3.97
C VAL A 197 -4.44 0.64 -4.59
N SER A 198 -5.26 1.69 -4.46
CA SER A 198 -4.98 3.04 -4.96
C SER A 198 -3.83 3.75 -4.22
N ASP A 199 -3.44 3.27 -3.04
CA ASP A 199 -2.34 3.85 -2.26
C ASP A 199 -0.97 3.41 -2.78
N PHE A 200 -0.97 2.52 -3.80
CA PHE A 200 0.23 2.00 -4.44
C PHE A 200 0.22 2.22 -5.94
N VAL A 201 1.38 2.50 -6.49
CA VAL A 201 1.66 2.51 -7.93
C VAL A 201 2.71 1.45 -8.23
N LEU A 202 2.40 0.56 -9.18
CA LEU A 202 3.37 -0.38 -9.72
C LEU A 202 3.98 0.20 -11.00
N SER A 203 5.27 0.00 -11.18
CA SER A 203 5.93 0.25 -12.46
C SER A 203 6.80 -0.95 -12.84
N MET A 204 7.00 -1.16 -14.11
CA MET A 204 7.84 -2.22 -14.64
C MET A 204 8.80 -1.67 -15.69
N SER A 205 10.02 -2.14 -15.67
CA SER A 205 11.05 -1.77 -16.64
C SER A 205 11.87 -2.99 -17.04
N GLY A 206 12.54 -2.91 -18.19
CA GLY A 206 13.32 -4.03 -18.76
C GLY A 206 12.43 -5.13 -19.35
N GLY A 207 13.09 -6.18 -19.87
CA GLY A 207 12.44 -7.38 -20.38
C GLY A 207 11.49 -7.19 -21.57
N VAL A 208 10.55 -8.11 -21.74
CA VAL A 208 9.58 -8.14 -22.83
C VAL A 208 8.14 -8.10 -22.34
N ALA A 209 7.88 -8.51 -21.09
CA ALA A 209 6.56 -8.35 -20.48
C ALA A 209 6.34 -6.91 -20.04
N THR A 210 5.08 -6.49 -19.99
CA THR A 210 4.66 -5.14 -19.61
C THR A 210 3.54 -5.21 -18.57
N LEU A 211 3.39 -4.17 -17.74
CA LEU A 211 2.24 -4.08 -16.85
C LEU A 211 0.94 -3.87 -17.63
N GLY A 212 -0.09 -4.63 -17.30
CA GLY A 212 -1.46 -4.40 -17.75
C GLY A 212 -2.17 -3.31 -16.94
N SER A 213 -1.70 -3.05 -15.70
CA SER A 213 -2.20 -1.98 -14.82
C SER A 213 -1.09 -1.51 -13.89
N ALA A 214 -0.95 -0.19 -13.74
CA ALA A 214 -0.10 0.42 -12.72
C ALA A 214 -0.71 0.36 -11.31
N THR A 215 -2.03 0.18 -11.19
CA THR A 215 -2.70 -0.03 -9.90
C THR A 215 -2.73 -1.53 -9.62
N PRO A 216 -2.34 -2.00 -8.42
CA PRO A 216 -2.46 -3.38 -8.02
C PRO A 216 -3.89 -3.91 -8.19
N THR A 217 -4.04 -5.18 -8.56
CA THR A 217 -5.36 -5.82 -8.75
C THR A 217 -6.01 -6.26 -7.44
N SER A 218 -5.21 -6.43 -6.41
CA SER A 218 -5.66 -6.81 -5.07
C SER A 218 -4.66 -6.34 -4.02
N ILE A 219 -5.11 -6.28 -2.77
CA ILE A 219 -4.28 -6.00 -1.60
C ILE A 219 -4.69 -6.90 -0.44
N SER A 220 -3.71 -7.41 0.29
CA SER A 220 -3.92 -8.06 1.58
C SER A 220 -2.82 -7.66 2.55
N LYS A 221 -3.16 -7.61 3.86
CA LYS A 221 -2.26 -7.14 4.92
C LYS A 221 -1.93 -8.26 5.89
N SER A 222 -0.68 -8.34 6.29
CA SER A 222 -0.20 -9.16 7.41
C SER A 222 0.84 -8.35 8.18
N SER A 223 0.48 -7.82 9.36
CA SER A 223 1.32 -6.87 10.12
C SER A 223 1.70 -5.66 9.25
N ASN A 224 2.99 -5.39 9.05
CA ASN A 224 3.51 -4.30 8.21
C ASN A 224 3.73 -4.71 6.75
N ALA A 225 3.38 -5.94 6.36
CA ALA A 225 3.54 -6.46 5.01
C ALA A 225 2.23 -6.38 4.23
N TYR A 226 2.31 -5.87 3.01
CA TYR A 226 1.20 -5.72 2.08
C TYR A 226 1.49 -6.52 0.81
N THR A 227 0.65 -7.52 0.53
CA THR A 227 0.74 -8.33 -0.68
C THR A 227 -0.18 -7.74 -1.74
N LEU A 228 0.40 -7.34 -2.86
CA LEU A 228 -0.23 -6.63 -3.96
C LEU A 228 -0.33 -7.53 -5.18
N GLY A 229 -1.52 -7.65 -5.77
CA GLY A 229 -1.74 -8.39 -7.01
C GLY A 229 -1.15 -7.64 -8.22
N ILE A 230 -0.50 -8.38 -9.10
CA ILE A 230 0.13 -7.86 -10.32
C ILE A 230 -0.68 -8.32 -11.54
N ASN A 231 -0.98 -7.40 -12.46
CA ASN A 231 -1.46 -7.72 -13.78
C ASN A 231 -0.37 -7.38 -14.80
N TYR A 232 0.10 -8.38 -15.56
CA TYR A 232 1.10 -8.18 -16.61
C TYR A 232 0.69 -8.90 -17.91
N ILE A 233 1.27 -8.48 -19.02
CA ILE A 233 1.00 -8.96 -20.37
C ILE A 233 2.30 -9.46 -20.99
N GLY A 234 2.26 -10.63 -21.60
CA GLY A 234 3.43 -11.29 -22.20
C GLY A 234 4.07 -12.31 -21.26
N LEU A 235 5.07 -13.02 -21.76
CA LEU A 235 5.86 -14.01 -21.01
C LEU A 235 7.14 -13.35 -20.50
N PRO A 236 7.30 -13.19 -19.18
CA PRO A 236 8.51 -12.60 -18.61
C PRO A 236 9.78 -13.41 -18.96
N ASN A 237 10.83 -12.70 -19.35
CA ASN A 237 12.10 -13.34 -19.67
C ASN A 237 13.12 -13.30 -18.53
N GLY A 238 12.76 -12.71 -17.38
CA GLY A 238 13.60 -12.58 -16.20
C GLY A 238 14.48 -11.34 -16.20
N SER A 239 14.27 -10.40 -17.13
CA SER A 239 14.93 -9.09 -17.15
C SER A 239 14.00 -7.95 -16.71
N GLU A 240 12.73 -8.26 -16.51
CA GLU A 240 11.75 -7.30 -16.02
C GLU A 240 11.98 -7.00 -14.54
N VAL A 241 11.96 -5.71 -14.19
CA VAL A 241 12.05 -5.24 -12.81
C VAL A 241 10.74 -4.56 -12.45
N ILE A 242 10.02 -5.15 -11.51
CA ILE A 242 8.83 -4.55 -10.90
C ILE A 242 9.24 -3.65 -9.75
N THR A 243 8.62 -2.47 -9.65
CA THR A 243 8.83 -1.49 -8.59
C THR A 243 7.51 -1.18 -7.91
N VAL A 244 7.48 -1.21 -6.58
CA VAL A 244 6.34 -0.78 -5.76
C VAL A 244 6.60 0.64 -5.27
N ILE A 245 5.69 1.56 -5.53
CA ILE A 245 5.81 2.98 -5.18
C ILE A 245 4.61 3.36 -4.33
N PRO A 246 4.78 3.94 -3.12
CA PRO A 246 3.69 4.64 -2.43
C PRO A 246 3.11 5.72 -3.34
N ALA A 247 1.79 5.78 -3.48
CA ALA A 247 1.16 6.88 -4.18
C ALA A 247 1.39 8.20 -3.41
N GLN A 248 1.45 9.30 -4.12
CA GLN A 248 1.73 10.60 -3.50
C GLN A 248 0.68 10.93 -2.44
N ASP A 249 1.13 11.31 -1.25
CA ASP A 249 0.29 11.71 -0.10
C ASP A 249 -0.77 10.68 0.32
N ALA A 250 -0.51 9.38 0.06
CA ALA A 250 -1.49 8.31 0.29
C ALA A 250 -1.17 7.41 1.49
N ILE A 251 0.09 7.32 1.91
CA ILE A 251 0.53 6.41 2.97
C ILE A 251 1.18 7.20 4.10
N TYR A 252 0.69 6.99 5.32
CA TYR A 252 1.11 7.68 6.54
C TYR A 252 1.52 6.67 7.60
N ASP A 253 2.46 7.05 8.48
CA ASP A 253 2.73 6.31 9.71
C ASP A 253 1.70 6.63 10.81
N ASN A 254 1.93 6.08 12.02
CA ASN A 254 1.07 6.30 13.17
C ASN A 254 1.14 7.73 13.73
N THR A 255 2.15 8.52 13.37
CA THR A 255 2.33 9.91 13.82
C THR A 255 2.00 10.92 12.72
N GLY A 256 1.58 10.43 11.55
CA GLY A 256 1.11 11.22 10.41
C GLY A 256 2.21 11.68 9.46
N ASN A 257 3.42 11.11 9.53
CA ASN A 257 4.45 11.34 8.53
C ASN A 257 4.13 10.59 7.24
N ILE A 258 4.45 11.18 6.11
CA ILE A 258 4.08 10.67 4.78
C ILE A 258 5.21 9.82 4.22
N ALA A 259 4.88 8.62 3.72
CA ALA A 259 5.84 7.79 2.98
C ALA A 259 6.32 8.51 1.73
N SER A 260 7.62 8.53 1.51
CA SER A 260 8.20 9.08 0.27
C SER A 260 7.79 8.22 -0.93
N THR A 261 7.55 8.85 -2.08
CA THR A 261 7.42 8.15 -3.37
C THR A 261 8.75 7.56 -3.84
N THR A 262 9.88 8.02 -3.30
CA THR A 262 11.21 7.47 -3.56
C THR A 262 11.56 6.48 -2.45
N GLN A 263 11.72 5.21 -2.82
CA GLN A 263 12.04 4.11 -1.92
C GLN A 263 13.31 3.37 -2.41
N SER A 264 14.00 2.67 -1.51
CA SER A 264 15.27 1.99 -1.83
C SER A 264 15.14 0.46 -1.95
N ASN A 265 14.18 -0.17 -1.29
CA ASN A 265 14.04 -1.63 -1.22
C ASN A 265 12.72 -2.12 -1.86
N ASN A 266 12.27 -1.38 -2.86
CA ASN A 266 10.93 -1.50 -3.43
C ASN A 266 10.90 -2.20 -4.80
N THR A 267 11.97 -2.87 -5.21
CA THR A 267 12.10 -3.51 -6.52
C THR A 267 12.33 -5.01 -6.42
N LYS A 268 11.83 -5.76 -7.42
CA LYS A 268 12.18 -7.18 -7.65
C LYS A 268 12.25 -7.47 -9.14
N THR A 269 13.17 -8.37 -9.49
CA THR A 269 13.24 -8.95 -10.83
C THR A 269 12.21 -10.06 -10.96
N PHE A 270 11.43 -10.07 -12.05
CA PHE A 270 10.50 -11.13 -12.36
C PHE A 270 11.21 -12.47 -12.59
N ASN A 271 10.52 -13.53 -12.21
CA ASN A 271 10.96 -14.88 -12.57
C ASN A 271 10.74 -15.09 -14.07
N SER A 272 11.72 -15.66 -14.76
CA SER A 272 11.58 -16.01 -16.18
C SER A 272 10.52 -17.11 -16.34
N GLU A 273 9.54 -16.85 -17.18
CA GLU A 273 8.59 -17.85 -17.63
C GLU A 273 9.04 -18.39 -18.98
N LYS A 274 9.18 -19.68 -19.10
CA LYS A 274 9.56 -20.35 -20.35
C LYS A 274 8.46 -21.32 -20.73
N ILE A 275 8.11 -21.31 -22.00
CA ILE A 275 7.33 -22.41 -22.54
C ILE A 275 8.19 -23.67 -22.43
N ARG A 276 7.71 -24.61 -21.64
CA ARG A 276 8.34 -25.94 -21.49
C ARG A 276 7.31 -27.02 -21.79
N ILE A 277 7.78 -28.14 -22.29
CA ILE A 277 6.94 -29.33 -22.36
C ILE A 277 6.77 -29.84 -20.93
N ALA A 278 5.57 -29.69 -20.36
CA ALA A 278 5.25 -30.19 -19.04
C ALA A 278 5.19 -31.74 -19.06
N LYS A 279 4.49 -32.29 -20.06
CA LYS A 279 4.37 -33.72 -20.30
C LYS A 279 4.23 -33.98 -21.80
N SER A 280 4.64 -35.15 -22.27
CA SER A 280 4.35 -35.67 -23.59
C SER A 280 3.82 -37.10 -23.47
N LEU A 281 2.87 -37.44 -24.32
CA LEU A 281 2.33 -38.78 -24.48
C LEU A 281 2.32 -39.13 -25.98
N GLU A 282 2.95 -40.21 -26.34
CA GLU A 282 2.80 -40.80 -27.66
C GLU A 282 1.57 -41.74 -27.64
N PHE A 283 0.50 -41.31 -28.32
CA PHE A 283 -0.77 -42.04 -28.35
C PHE A 283 -0.95 -42.86 -29.63
N GLU A 284 -0.07 -42.70 -30.60
CA GLU A 284 -0.07 -43.41 -31.86
C GLU A 284 1.37 -43.65 -32.34
N THR A 285 1.73 -44.89 -32.61
CA THR A 285 3.08 -45.28 -33.09
C THR A 285 3.20 -45.36 -34.60
N GLY A 286 2.07 -45.21 -35.32
CA GLY A 286 2.00 -45.19 -36.78
C GLY A 286 1.97 -43.79 -37.35
N TYR A 287 1.47 -43.67 -38.58
CA TYR A 287 1.29 -42.37 -39.24
C TYR A 287 0.02 -41.67 -38.75
N ALA A 288 0.13 -40.80 -37.73
CA ALA A 288 -0.92 -39.87 -37.40
C ALA A 288 -0.69 -38.54 -38.14
N GLN A 289 -1.62 -38.14 -38.98
CA GLN A 289 -1.57 -36.90 -39.75
C GLN A 289 -2.85 -36.08 -39.56
N PHE A 290 -2.82 -34.81 -39.96
CA PHE A 290 -3.96 -33.90 -39.90
C PHE A 290 -4.66 -33.83 -38.55
N LEU A 291 -3.84 -33.66 -37.49
CA LEU A 291 -4.32 -33.62 -36.10
C LEU A 291 -5.10 -32.34 -35.84
N SER A 292 -6.24 -32.50 -35.18
CA SER A 292 -6.96 -31.39 -34.57
C SER A 292 -7.34 -31.74 -33.12
N LEU A 293 -7.24 -30.79 -32.24
CA LEU A 293 -7.49 -30.98 -30.81
C LEU A 293 -8.70 -30.14 -30.37
N LEU A 294 -9.64 -30.79 -29.70
CA LEU A 294 -10.80 -30.19 -29.07
C LEU A 294 -10.60 -30.22 -27.56
N LYS A 295 -10.77 -29.08 -26.86
CA LYS A 295 -11.01 -29.05 -25.43
C LYS A 295 -12.51 -29.25 -25.17
N ARG A 296 -12.87 -30.39 -24.59
CA ARG A 296 -14.26 -30.74 -24.28
C ARG A 296 -14.76 -30.03 -23.01
N ASP A 297 -13.96 -30.05 -21.94
CA ASP A 297 -14.22 -29.38 -20.66
C ASP A 297 -12.93 -29.04 -19.91
N ALA A 298 -12.95 -29.00 -18.55
CA ALA A 298 -11.83 -28.56 -17.76
C ALA A 298 -10.56 -29.38 -17.97
N ASP A 299 -10.71 -30.72 -18.09
CA ASP A 299 -9.62 -31.70 -18.12
C ASP A 299 -9.70 -32.73 -19.27
N THR A 300 -10.81 -32.78 -20.01
CA THR A 300 -11.02 -33.74 -21.11
C THR A 300 -10.76 -33.10 -22.48
N TYR A 301 -9.95 -33.77 -23.28
CA TYR A 301 -9.57 -33.36 -24.64
C TYR A 301 -9.78 -34.50 -25.64
N ILE A 302 -10.16 -34.16 -26.87
CA ILE A 302 -10.37 -35.10 -27.96
C ILE A 302 -9.46 -34.70 -29.12
N ALA A 303 -8.66 -35.65 -29.59
CA ALA A 303 -7.91 -35.50 -30.83
C ALA A 303 -8.61 -36.22 -31.98
N ALA A 304 -8.80 -35.52 -33.10
CA ALA A 304 -9.15 -36.14 -34.36
C ALA A 304 -7.92 -36.19 -35.26
N PHE A 305 -7.69 -37.31 -35.91
CA PHE A 305 -6.53 -37.51 -36.73
C PHE A 305 -6.79 -38.56 -37.81
N MET A 306 -5.99 -38.49 -38.87
CA MET A 306 -5.91 -39.55 -39.87
C MET A 306 -4.87 -40.56 -39.44
N TYR A 307 -5.20 -41.84 -39.50
CA TYR A 307 -4.25 -42.92 -39.33
C TYR A 307 -4.08 -43.72 -40.63
N ASN A 308 -2.84 -43.88 -41.05
CA ASN A 308 -2.52 -44.74 -42.21
C ASN A 308 -1.18 -45.47 -41.97
N SER A 309 -1.17 -46.73 -42.39
CA SER A 309 0.03 -47.55 -42.28
C SER A 309 0.99 -47.40 -43.48
N ASN A 310 0.59 -46.90 -44.68
CA ASN A 310 1.48 -46.92 -45.83
C ASN A 310 1.22 -45.94 -47.02
N ASP A 311 0.14 -45.19 -47.06
CA ASP A 311 -0.11 -44.21 -48.11
C ASP A 311 -1.05 -43.06 -47.67
N ARG A 312 -1.38 -42.11 -48.52
CA ARG A 312 -2.09 -40.88 -48.20
C ARG A 312 -3.59 -41.02 -47.95
N ASN A 313 -4.09 -42.24 -47.99
CA ASN A 313 -5.50 -42.57 -47.87
C ASN A 313 -5.74 -43.20 -46.50
N GLY A 314 -6.05 -42.41 -45.47
CA GLY A 314 -6.18 -42.87 -44.11
C GLY A 314 -7.55 -42.63 -43.49
N ASP A 315 -7.98 -43.58 -42.71
CA ASP A 315 -9.24 -43.51 -41.95
C ASP A 315 -9.20 -42.42 -40.90
N GLY A 316 -10.36 -41.83 -40.56
CA GLY A 316 -10.51 -40.85 -39.49
C GLY A 316 -10.73 -41.52 -38.15
N TYR A 317 -9.90 -41.13 -37.16
CA TYR A 317 -9.95 -41.63 -35.80
C TYR A 317 -10.11 -40.51 -34.77
N LEU A 318 -10.70 -40.85 -33.62
CA LEU A 318 -10.76 -40.05 -32.41
C LEU A 318 -10.06 -40.78 -31.28
N SER A 319 -9.24 -40.04 -30.49
CA SER A 319 -8.71 -40.45 -29.18
C SER A 319 -9.05 -39.38 -28.15
N ALA A 320 -9.30 -39.81 -26.92
CA ALA A 320 -9.60 -38.93 -25.81
C ALA A 320 -8.45 -38.94 -24.78
N PHE A 321 -8.26 -37.81 -24.13
CA PHE A 321 -7.21 -37.61 -23.14
C PHE A 321 -7.73 -36.80 -21.95
N ASN A 322 -7.26 -37.15 -20.75
CA ASN A 322 -7.37 -36.30 -19.58
C ASN A 322 -6.03 -35.59 -19.36
N ILE A 323 -6.09 -34.25 -19.23
CA ILE A 323 -4.94 -33.39 -18.97
C ILE A 323 -5.23 -32.60 -17.70
N SER A 324 -4.39 -32.78 -16.65
CA SER A 324 -4.52 -32.00 -15.42
C SER A 324 -4.33 -30.50 -15.69
N ALA A 325 -4.88 -29.66 -14.81
CA ALA A 325 -4.84 -28.20 -14.98
C ALA A 325 -3.39 -27.63 -15.01
N ASP A 326 -2.44 -28.30 -14.37
CA ASP A 326 -1.01 -27.96 -14.41
C ASP A 326 -0.25 -28.58 -15.59
N GLY A 327 -0.92 -29.42 -16.40
CA GLY A 327 -0.33 -30.12 -17.55
C GLY A 327 0.65 -31.23 -17.20
N GLU A 328 0.84 -31.57 -15.93
CA GLU A 328 1.82 -32.57 -15.49
C GLU A 328 1.30 -34.01 -15.56
N THR A 329 -0.02 -34.18 -15.63
CA THR A 329 -0.65 -35.49 -15.83
C THR A 329 -1.36 -35.51 -17.19
N LEU A 330 -0.99 -36.44 -18.03
CA LEU A 330 -1.57 -36.67 -19.34
C LEU A 330 -1.83 -38.17 -19.51
N THR A 331 -3.10 -38.55 -19.60
CA THR A 331 -3.53 -39.94 -19.72
C THR A 331 -4.49 -40.12 -20.89
N GLU A 332 -4.32 -41.21 -21.64
CA GLU A 332 -5.26 -41.61 -22.67
C GLU A 332 -6.50 -42.27 -22.06
N VAL A 333 -7.67 -41.93 -22.62
CA VAL A 333 -8.97 -42.52 -22.25
C VAL A 333 -9.42 -43.43 -23.37
N ASN A 334 -9.85 -44.66 -23.04
CA ASN A 334 -10.42 -45.56 -24.04
C ASN A 334 -11.77 -45.00 -24.52
N VAL A 335 -11.85 -44.67 -25.80
CA VAL A 335 -13.07 -44.25 -26.49
C VAL A 335 -13.82 -45.48 -26.99
N ASN A 336 -15.06 -45.70 -26.55
CA ASN A 336 -15.87 -46.83 -26.91
C ASN A 336 -15.15 -48.19 -26.72
N ASN A 337 -14.38 -48.34 -25.58
CA ASN A 337 -13.55 -49.50 -25.26
C ASN A 337 -12.32 -49.73 -26.16
N SER A 338 -11.87 -48.69 -26.86
CA SER A 338 -10.64 -48.74 -27.66
C SER A 338 -9.78 -47.51 -27.38
N SER A 339 -8.45 -47.59 -27.48
CA SER A 339 -7.55 -46.46 -27.38
C SER A 339 -7.83 -45.41 -28.49
N ARG A 340 -8.41 -45.84 -29.59
CA ARG A 340 -8.86 -45.01 -30.70
C ARG A 340 -10.15 -45.55 -31.26
N TRP A 341 -11.06 -44.66 -31.70
CA TRP A 341 -12.33 -44.99 -32.28
C TRP A 341 -12.39 -44.48 -33.74
N GLN A 342 -12.56 -45.43 -34.71
CA GLN A 342 -12.72 -45.11 -36.12
C GLN A 342 -14.14 -44.60 -36.38
N TRP A 343 -14.25 -43.40 -36.92
CA TRP A 343 -15.54 -42.77 -37.27
C TRP A 343 -15.70 -42.56 -38.79
N GLU A 344 -14.60 -42.54 -39.53
CA GLU A 344 -14.56 -42.37 -40.97
C GLU A 344 -13.67 -43.44 -41.59
N SER A 345 -14.13 -44.07 -42.66
CA SER A 345 -13.42 -45.15 -43.38
C SER A 345 -12.81 -44.72 -44.70
N ASN A 346 -12.95 -43.43 -45.07
CA ASN A 346 -12.36 -42.87 -46.27
C ASN A 346 -11.59 -41.60 -45.91
N ASP A 347 -10.43 -41.48 -46.43
CA ASP A 347 -9.50 -40.36 -46.57
C ASP A 347 -9.83 -39.07 -45.79
N TYR A 348 -9.76 -39.11 -44.49
CA TYR A 348 -9.85 -37.92 -43.62
C TYR A 348 -8.65 -37.01 -43.87
N ALA A 349 -8.89 -35.72 -44.11
CA ALA A 349 -7.88 -34.68 -44.08
C ALA A 349 -8.34 -33.52 -43.22
N GLN A 350 -7.46 -32.96 -42.47
CA GLN A 350 -7.52 -31.83 -41.60
C GLN A 350 -8.92 -31.36 -41.16
N GLY A 351 -9.21 -31.35 -39.89
CA GLY A 351 -10.50 -30.94 -39.37
C GLY A 351 -10.37 -29.84 -38.29
N ASN A 352 -11.44 -29.06 -38.15
CA ASN A 352 -11.57 -28.07 -37.08
C ASN A 352 -12.84 -28.33 -36.27
N TRP A 353 -12.72 -28.20 -34.93
CA TRP A 353 -13.80 -28.45 -33.99
C TRP A 353 -14.56 -27.19 -33.63
N VAL A 354 -15.87 -27.33 -33.42
CA VAL A 354 -16.72 -26.33 -32.80
C VAL A 354 -17.67 -27.01 -31.81
N GLN A 355 -17.79 -26.44 -30.60
CA GLN A 355 -18.79 -26.87 -29.62
C GLN A 355 -20.18 -26.34 -30.05
N VAL A 356 -21.12 -27.23 -30.25
CA VAL A 356 -22.52 -26.91 -30.61
C VAL A 356 -23.33 -26.64 -29.32
N ASP A 357 -23.32 -27.59 -28.42
CA ASP A 357 -23.93 -27.49 -27.09
C ASP A 357 -23.06 -28.20 -26.00
N THR A 358 -23.58 -28.44 -24.83
CA THR A 358 -22.82 -29.01 -23.69
C THR A 358 -22.13 -30.35 -24.01
N ASN A 359 -22.77 -31.20 -24.83
CA ASN A 359 -22.28 -32.54 -25.14
C ASN A 359 -22.06 -32.78 -26.63
N THR A 360 -22.56 -31.89 -27.50
CA THR A 360 -22.48 -32.03 -28.95
C THR A 360 -21.40 -31.16 -29.55
N PHE A 361 -20.57 -31.73 -30.35
CA PHE A 361 -19.45 -31.09 -31.03
C PHE A 361 -19.54 -31.35 -32.54
N ALA A 362 -19.19 -30.36 -33.34
CA ALA A 362 -19.13 -30.48 -34.80
C ALA A 362 -17.67 -30.45 -35.27
N LEU A 363 -17.31 -31.35 -36.15
CA LEU A 363 -16.03 -31.41 -36.82
C LEU A 363 -16.25 -31.12 -38.30
N ALA A 364 -15.68 -30.03 -38.81
CA ALA A 364 -15.58 -29.78 -40.23
C ALA A 364 -14.28 -30.37 -40.77
N PHE A 365 -14.33 -31.17 -41.78
CA PHE A 365 -13.19 -31.89 -42.34
C PHE A 365 -13.29 -32.04 -43.85
N TRP A 366 -12.18 -32.41 -44.45
CA TRP A 366 -12.12 -32.74 -45.86
C TRP A 366 -12.02 -34.27 -46.02
N ASP A 367 -12.90 -34.81 -46.88
CA ASP A 367 -12.88 -36.20 -47.33
C ASP A 367 -12.26 -36.24 -48.74
N TYR A 368 -11.12 -36.87 -48.85
CA TYR A 368 -10.34 -36.88 -50.08
C TYR A 368 -11.11 -37.51 -51.25
N GLY A 369 -11.35 -36.71 -52.28
CA GLY A 369 -12.11 -37.13 -53.48
C GLY A 369 -13.63 -36.94 -53.37
N ASN A 370 -14.18 -36.59 -52.19
CA ASN A 370 -15.63 -36.42 -52.00
C ASN A 370 -16.03 -35.00 -51.57
N GLY A 371 -15.08 -34.18 -51.08
CA GLY A 371 -15.33 -32.79 -50.74
C GLY A 371 -15.31 -32.48 -49.23
N GLY A 372 -15.79 -31.30 -48.85
CA GLY A 372 -15.83 -30.82 -47.47
C GLY A 372 -17.10 -31.22 -46.73
N TYR A 373 -16.98 -31.72 -45.53
CA TYR A 373 -18.08 -32.24 -44.73
C TYR A 373 -18.04 -31.72 -43.29
N ILE A 374 -19.20 -31.71 -42.64
CA ILE A 374 -19.37 -31.54 -41.20
C ILE A 374 -20.02 -32.80 -40.65
N ASN A 375 -19.41 -33.41 -39.64
CA ASN A 375 -20.04 -34.40 -38.79
C ASN A 375 -20.27 -33.84 -37.36
N THR A 376 -21.30 -34.33 -36.70
CA THR A 376 -21.58 -34.00 -35.31
C THR A 376 -21.46 -35.22 -34.42
N PHE A 377 -20.88 -35.02 -33.25
CA PHE A 377 -20.61 -36.06 -32.28
C PHE A 377 -21.15 -35.65 -30.89
N ASP A 378 -21.80 -36.60 -30.20
CA ASP A 378 -22.03 -36.49 -28.77
C ASP A 378 -20.88 -37.15 -28.04
N ILE A 379 -20.25 -36.40 -27.12
CA ILE A 379 -19.06 -36.82 -26.37
C ILE A 379 -19.37 -36.75 -24.87
N SER A 380 -19.22 -37.87 -24.15
CA SER A 380 -19.38 -37.90 -22.69
C SER A 380 -18.38 -36.99 -21.97
N ALA A 381 -18.68 -36.60 -20.74
CA ALA A 381 -17.85 -35.69 -19.96
C ALA A 381 -16.43 -36.21 -19.76
N ASP A 382 -16.27 -37.52 -19.59
CA ASP A 382 -14.98 -38.20 -19.40
C ASP A 382 -14.29 -38.61 -20.70
N GLY A 383 -14.88 -38.28 -21.85
CA GLY A 383 -14.38 -38.66 -23.17
C GLY A 383 -14.50 -40.16 -23.51
N SER A 384 -15.00 -41.01 -22.62
CA SER A 384 -15.02 -42.48 -22.80
C SER A 384 -16.04 -42.97 -23.81
N THR A 385 -17.09 -42.18 -24.06
CA THR A 385 -18.13 -42.51 -25.02
C THR A 385 -18.26 -41.42 -26.07
N VAL A 386 -18.16 -41.80 -27.31
CA VAL A 386 -18.38 -40.94 -28.48
C VAL A 386 -19.40 -41.62 -29.42
N SER A 387 -20.42 -40.89 -29.84
CA SER A 387 -21.38 -41.33 -30.81
C SER A 387 -21.54 -40.30 -31.93
N GLU A 388 -21.49 -40.76 -33.15
CA GLU A 388 -21.75 -39.93 -34.33
C GLU A 388 -23.26 -39.72 -34.48
N LYS A 389 -23.70 -38.44 -34.65
CA LYS A 389 -25.07 -38.10 -35.05
C LYS A 389 -25.16 -38.21 -36.58
N LYS A 390 -26.01 -39.09 -37.07
CA LYS A 390 -26.12 -39.53 -38.49
C LYS A 390 -26.51 -38.46 -39.51
N GLN A 391 -26.06 -37.23 -39.42
CA GLN A 391 -26.26 -36.22 -40.46
C GLN A 391 -24.95 -35.60 -40.88
N ARG A 392 -24.27 -36.26 -41.78
CA ARG A 392 -23.13 -35.70 -42.51
C ARG A 392 -23.64 -34.60 -43.43
N PHE A 393 -23.17 -33.36 -43.23
CA PHE A 393 -23.50 -32.24 -44.07
C PHE A 393 -22.34 -31.93 -45.03
N GLN A 394 -22.56 -31.97 -46.34
CA GLN A 394 -21.56 -31.58 -47.32
C GLN A 394 -21.64 -30.08 -47.56
N PHE A 395 -20.56 -29.33 -47.25
CA PHE A 395 -20.47 -27.90 -47.49
C PHE A 395 -19.71 -27.56 -48.79
N SER A 396 -18.94 -28.50 -49.33
CA SER A 396 -18.24 -28.36 -50.58
C SER A 396 -18.31 -29.67 -51.37
N ALA A 397 -18.65 -29.61 -52.65
CA ALA A 397 -18.69 -30.75 -53.56
C ALA A 397 -17.46 -30.81 -54.48
N SER A 398 -16.41 -30.03 -54.21
CA SER A 398 -15.18 -30.06 -55.01
C SER A 398 -14.47 -31.38 -54.83
N THR A 399 -14.16 -32.04 -55.95
CA THR A 399 -13.37 -33.27 -56.00
C THR A 399 -11.88 -32.99 -56.24
N SER A 400 -11.48 -31.71 -56.24
CA SER A 400 -10.09 -31.31 -56.40
C SER A 400 -9.27 -31.68 -55.17
N THR A 401 -8.15 -32.30 -55.35
CA THR A 401 -7.25 -32.77 -54.28
C THR A 401 -6.60 -31.67 -53.44
N TRP A 402 -6.90 -30.38 -53.74
CA TRP A 402 -6.24 -29.22 -53.12
C TRP A 402 -7.20 -28.18 -52.54
N ASP A 403 -8.51 -28.26 -52.80
CA ASP A 403 -9.48 -27.20 -52.46
C ASP A 403 -10.17 -27.42 -51.11
N GLY A 404 -9.50 -27.58 -50.01
CA GLY A 404 -10.16 -27.74 -48.72
C GLY A 404 -9.27 -28.20 -47.59
N TYR A 405 -7.99 -28.23 -47.83
CA TYR A 405 -7.01 -28.61 -46.80
C TYR A 405 -6.92 -27.64 -45.62
N TYR A 406 -7.43 -26.41 -45.77
CA TYR A 406 -7.33 -25.36 -44.78
C TYR A 406 -8.69 -24.74 -44.54
N ASN A 407 -9.54 -25.36 -43.73
CA ASN A 407 -10.79 -24.76 -43.36
C ASN A 407 -10.68 -24.18 -41.95
N SER A 408 -11.33 -23.04 -41.71
CA SER A 408 -11.61 -22.50 -40.40
C SER A 408 -13.08 -22.64 -40.09
N PHE A 409 -13.42 -23.22 -38.95
CA PHE A 409 -14.80 -23.43 -38.55
C PHE A 409 -15.04 -22.72 -37.23
N ILE A 410 -15.92 -21.73 -37.19
CA ILE A 410 -16.21 -20.92 -36.03
C ILE A 410 -17.71 -20.83 -35.76
N LYS A 411 -18.07 -20.71 -34.49
CA LYS A 411 -19.42 -20.44 -34.02
C LYS A 411 -19.58 -18.94 -33.77
N LEU A 412 -20.51 -18.29 -34.45
CA LEU A 412 -20.80 -16.87 -34.29
C LEU A 412 -21.90 -16.61 -33.26
N SER A 413 -22.89 -17.53 -33.16
CA SER A 413 -23.99 -17.45 -32.19
C SER A 413 -24.50 -18.83 -31.82
N SER A 414 -25.55 -18.94 -31.02
CA SER A 414 -26.14 -20.23 -30.65
C SER A 414 -26.58 -21.09 -31.82
N SER A 415 -26.80 -20.51 -32.99
CA SER A 415 -27.32 -21.21 -34.18
C SER A 415 -26.61 -20.85 -35.48
N ILE A 416 -25.58 -19.98 -35.47
CA ILE A 416 -24.86 -19.54 -36.66
C ILE A 416 -23.42 -20.02 -36.59
N TYR A 417 -23.01 -20.75 -37.64
CA TYR A 417 -21.66 -21.29 -37.80
C TYR A 417 -21.13 -20.86 -39.18
N VAL A 418 -19.84 -20.58 -39.25
CA VAL A 418 -19.15 -20.15 -40.46
C VAL A 418 -17.96 -21.06 -40.73
N ILE A 419 -17.83 -21.49 -41.98
CA ILE A 419 -16.64 -22.15 -42.50
C ILE A 419 -16.02 -21.22 -43.55
N ALA A 420 -14.69 -21.04 -43.46
CA ALA A 420 -13.90 -20.26 -44.40
C ALA A 420 -12.75 -21.09 -44.96
#